data_3eadd670dca4620e1f4769e921feeb5c
#
_entry.id   3eadd670dca4620e1f4769e921feeb5c
#
_cell.length_a   1.000
_cell.length_b   1.000
_cell.length_c   1.000
_cell.angle_alpha   90.00
_cell.angle_beta   90.00
_cell.angle_gamma   90.00
#
_symmetry.space_group_name_H-M   'P 1'
#
loop_
_entity.id
_entity.type
_entity.pdbx_description
1 polymer ?
#
loop_
_entity_poly.entity_id
_entity_poly.type
_entity_poly.pdbx_seq_one_letter_code
_entity_poly.pdbx_strand_id
1 'polypeptide(L)'
;MAFFKKMLKKINKKWYPQSVLVGSPVTTAQVAKRLAAESTVSPADVAAVLTSLGPVMADYMSQGRSVKLDGIGSFYFTAVSANQIVGVRVRFNPETHYERGGGSRVATRGLTDTPIEWEEWKGEEKKKKKGVGEVEIHGS
;
A
#
# COMPACT_ATOMS: atom_id res chain seq x y z
N MET A 1 3.16 -5.47 12.50
CA MET A 1 3.19 -4.22 13.27
C MET A 1 3.37 -3.05 12.31
N ALA A 2 2.54 -2.05 12.41
CA ALA A 2 2.61 -0.85 11.60
C ALA A 2 3.19 0.31 12.42
N PHE A 3 3.75 1.29 11.73
CA PHE A 3 4.42 2.41 12.38
C PHE A 3 3.76 3.73 12.02
N PHE A 4 3.76 4.65 12.96
CA PHE A 4 3.29 6.00 12.76
C PHE A 4 4.27 7.01 13.33
N LYS A 5 4.21 8.24 12.84
CA LYS A 5 4.87 9.39 13.43
C LYS A 5 3.86 10.50 13.67
N LYS A 6 4.15 11.36 14.63
CA LYS A 6 3.33 12.52 14.92
C LYS A 6 3.70 13.66 13.99
N MET A 7 2.70 14.22 13.33
CA MET A 7 2.87 15.37 12.43
C MET A 7 2.10 16.56 12.97
N LEU A 8 2.78 17.71 13.06
CA LEU A 8 2.16 18.98 13.45
C LEU A 8 1.54 19.65 12.23
N LYS A 9 0.23 19.87 12.26
CA LYS A 9 -0.45 20.68 11.25
C LYS A 9 -0.35 22.16 11.60
N LYS A 10 0.23 22.95 10.71
CA LYS A 10 0.42 24.39 10.90
C LYS A 10 -0.89 25.17 11.01
N ILE A 11 -1.98 24.70 10.38
CA ILE A 11 -3.28 25.36 10.32
C ILE A 11 -3.94 25.44 11.68
N ASN A 12 -3.91 24.35 12.47
CA ASN A 12 -4.59 24.27 13.77
C ASN A 12 -3.65 23.96 14.94
N LYS A 13 -2.34 23.87 14.71
CA LYS A 13 -1.30 23.55 15.70
C LYS A 13 -1.54 22.26 16.48
N LYS A 14 -2.29 21.31 15.90
CA LYS A 14 -2.57 20.00 16.51
C LYS A 14 -1.69 18.93 15.91
N TRP A 15 -1.36 17.94 16.73
CA TRP A 15 -0.60 16.76 16.32
C TRP A 15 -1.52 15.66 15.80
N TYR A 16 -1.15 15.08 14.67
CA TYR A 16 -1.88 13.98 14.03
C TYR A 16 -0.94 12.80 13.79
N PRO A 17 -1.41 11.57 14.00
CA PRO A 17 -0.64 10.40 13.61
C PRO A 17 -0.64 10.28 12.08
N GLN A 18 0.54 10.01 11.52
CA GLN A 18 0.72 9.69 10.11
C GLN A 18 1.43 8.36 9.99
N SER A 19 0.88 7.44 9.20
CA SER A 19 1.50 6.14 8.96
C SER A 19 2.86 6.29 8.27
N VAL A 20 3.79 5.43 8.64
CA VAL A 20 5.14 5.38 8.08
C VAL A 20 5.36 4.01 7.48
N LEU A 21 5.78 3.97 6.21
CA LEU A 21 6.20 2.74 5.57
C LEU A 21 7.65 2.44 5.95
N VAL A 22 7.88 1.22 6.40
CA VAL A 22 9.18 0.79 6.93
C VAL A 22 9.68 -0.41 6.15
N GLY A 23 10.98 -0.40 5.85
CA GLY A 23 11.63 -1.43 5.08
C GLY A 23 11.45 -1.28 3.57
N SER A 24 12.03 -2.18 2.82
CA SER A 24 11.86 -2.23 1.36
C SER A 24 10.49 -2.80 0.98
N PRO A 25 9.93 -2.37 -0.16
CA PRO A 25 8.69 -2.95 -0.65
C PRO A 25 8.81 -4.46 -0.82
N VAL A 26 7.74 -5.17 -0.50
CA VAL A 26 7.64 -6.62 -0.77
C VAL A 26 7.59 -6.83 -2.26
N THR A 27 8.42 -7.72 -2.78
CA THR A 27 8.54 -7.99 -4.21
C THR A 27 7.49 -8.97 -4.70
N THR A 28 7.27 -8.99 -6.02
CA THR A 28 6.41 -9.99 -6.66
C THR A 28 6.86 -11.41 -6.36
N ALA A 29 8.17 -11.66 -6.33
CA ALA A 29 8.72 -12.98 -6.02
C ALA A 29 8.37 -13.43 -4.59
N GLN A 30 8.42 -12.53 -3.62
CA GLN A 30 8.03 -12.80 -2.23
C GLN A 30 6.54 -13.11 -2.11
N VAL A 31 5.69 -12.34 -2.80
CA VAL A 31 4.24 -12.56 -2.83
C VAL A 31 3.94 -13.90 -3.50
N ALA A 32 4.58 -14.19 -4.64
CA ALA A 32 4.38 -15.44 -5.36
C ALA A 32 4.77 -16.66 -4.51
N LYS A 33 5.87 -16.57 -3.79
CA LYS A 33 6.32 -17.65 -2.89
C LYS A 33 5.29 -17.94 -1.79
N ARG A 34 4.72 -16.90 -1.19
CA ARG A 34 3.70 -17.05 -0.16
C ARG A 34 2.40 -17.60 -0.70
N LEU A 35 1.95 -17.10 -1.84
CA LEU A 35 0.73 -17.60 -2.50
C LEU A 35 0.87 -19.07 -2.91
N ALA A 36 2.04 -19.46 -3.40
CA ALA A 36 2.31 -20.86 -3.75
C ALA A 36 2.28 -21.78 -2.51
N ALA A 37 2.77 -21.31 -1.37
CA ALA A 37 2.70 -22.06 -0.12
C ALA A 37 1.27 -22.26 0.40
N GLU A 38 0.37 -21.32 0.10
CA GLU A 38 -1.04 -21.36 0.50
C GLU A 38 -1.96 -21.98 -0.57
N SER A 39 -1.43 -22.35 -1.72
CA SER A 39 -2.18 -22.90 -2.84
C SER A 39 -1.46 -24.12 -3.43
N THR A 40 -2.05 -24.74 -4.42
CA THR A 40 -1.45 -25.89 -5.16
C THR A 40 -0.62 -25.45 -6.37
N VAL A 41 -0.48 -24.15 -6.60
CA VAL A 41 0.19 -23.59 -7.78
C VAL A 41 1.67 -23.32 -7.46
N SER A 42 2.55 -23.53 -8.44
CA SER A 42 3.99 -23.28 -8.27
C SER A 42 4.29 -21.77 -8.17
N PRO A 43 5.40 -21.37 -7.49
CA PRO A 43 5.79 -19.95 -7.43
C PRO A 43 5.99 -19.31 -8.82
N ALA A 44 6.52 -20.05 -9.77
CA ALA A 44 6.72 -19.56 -11.13
C ALA A 44 5.40 -19.27 -11.85
N ASP A 45 4.41 -20.14 -11.70
CA ASP A 45 3.08 -19.95 -12.28
C ASP A 45 2.35 -18.76 -11.64
N VAL A 46 2.44 -18.60 -10.32
CA VAL A 46 1.86 -17.45 -9.61
C VAL A 46 2.54 -16.16 -10.08
N ALA A 47 3.85 -16.12 -10.20
CA ALA A 47 4.57 -14.95 -10.69
C ALA A 47 4.15 -14.59 -12.12
N ALA A 48 3.99 -15.58 -13.00
CA ALA A 48 3.50 -15.36 -14.35
C ALA A 48 2.08 -14.77 -14.37
N VAL A 49 1.19 -15.29 -13.56
CA VAL A 49 -0.20 -14.77 -13.41
C VAL A 49 -0.18 -13.33 -12.92
N LEU A 50 0.59 -13.02 -11.89
CA LEU A 50 0.68 -11.66 -11.35
C LEU A 50 1.26 -10.67 -12.38
N THR A 51 2.27 -11.09 -13.14
CA THR A 51 2.86 -10.27 -14.20
C THR A 51 1.86 -9.98 -15.32
N SER A 52 1.00 -10.93 -15.64
CA SER A 52 -0.03 -10.79 -16.66
C SER A 52 -1.25 -10.00 -16.18
N LEU A 53 -1.47 -9.96 -14.87
CA LEU A 53 -2.67 -9.30 -14.30
C LEU A 53 -2.72 -7.80 -14.61
N GLY A 54 -1.58 -7.11 -14.52
CA GLY A 54 -1.50 -5.67 -14.80
C GLY A 54 -2.00 -5.32 -16.20
N PRO A 55 -1.42 -5.89 -17.26
CA PRO A 55 -1.88 -5.66 -18.64
C PRO A 55 -3.34 -6.03 -18.89
N VAL A 56 -3.82 -7.14 -18.31
CA VAL A 56 -5.23 -7.55 -18.43
C VAL A 56 -6.16 -6.53 -17.77
N MET A 57 -5.84 -6.09 -16.57
CA MET A 57 -6.61 -5.04 -15.89
C MET A 57 -6.60 -3.74 -16.67
N ALA A 58 -5.43 -3.33 -17.17
CA ALA A 58 -5.29 -2.10 -17.94
C ALA A 58 -6.16 -2.13 -19.22
N ASP A 59 -6.24 -3.27 -19.88
CA ASP A 59 -7.08 -3.44 -21.08
C ASP A 59 -8.56 -3.21 -20.75
N TYR A 60 -9.09 -3.80 -19.70
CA TYR A 60 -10.46 -3.57 -19.27
C TYR A 60 -10.69 -2.14 -18.79
N MET A 61 -9.77 -1.57 -18.01
CA MET A 61 -9.93 -0.21 -17.51
C MET A 61 -9.85 0.84 -18.61
N SER A 62 -9.09 0.59 -19.67
CA SER A 62 -9.02 1.48 -20.84
C SER A 62 -10.34 1.56 -21.62
N GLN A 63 -11.22 0.57 -21.46
CA GLN A 63 -12.57 0.58 -22.01
C GLN A 63 -13.56 1.39 -21.16
N GLY A 64 -13.10 2.06 -20.11
CA GLY A 64 -13.94 2.79 -19.18
C GLY A 64 -14.62 1.90 -18.12
N ARG A 65 -14.13 0.67 -17.96
CA ARG A 65 -14.69 -0.29 -16.98
C ARG A 65 -13.85 -0.31 -15.71
N SER A 66 -14.49 -0.50 -14.58
CA SER A 66 -13.78 -0.85 -13.35
C SER A 66 -13.50 -2.35 -13.30
N VAL A 67 -12.38 -2.72 -12.70
CA VAL A 67 -12.04 -4.13 -12.45
C VAL A 67 -12.20 -4.39 -10.96
N LYS A 68 -13.13 -5.28 -10.62
CA LYS A 68 -13.38 -5.70 -9.24
C LYS A 68 -12.71 -7.06 -9.00
N LEU A 69 -11.81 -7.09 -8.03
CA LEU A 69 -11.19 -8.31 -7.55
C LEU A 69 -11.73 -8.60 -6.15
N ASP A 70 -12.44 -9.73 -6.01
CA ASP A 70 -13.04 -10.12 -4.74
C ASP A 70 -11.97 -10.33 -3.67
N GLY A 71 -12.20 -9.80 -2.48
CA GLY A 71 -11.23 -9.82 -1.39
C GLY A 71 -10.18 -8.72 -1.45
N ILE A 72 -10.11 -7.94 -2.53
CA ILE A 72 -9.15 -6.85 -2.71
C ILE A 72 -9.88 -5.52 -2.83
N GLY A 73 -10.66 -5.35 -3.88
CA GLY A 73 -11.37 -4.11 -4.17
C GLY A 73 -11.51 -3.84 -5.65
N SER A 74 -11.76 -2.60 -5.99
CA SER A 74 -12.00 -2.16 -7.36
C SER A 74 -10.94 -1.16 -7.82
N PHE A 75 -10.50 -1.32 -9.06
CA PHE A 75 -9.54 -0.45 -9.74
C PHE A 75 -10.23 0.22 -10.93
N TYR A 76 -9.95 1.50 -11.15
CA TYR A 76 -10.49 2.24 -12.29
C TYR A 76 -9.59 3.42 -12.64
N PHE A 77 -9.71 3.91 -13.87
CA PHE A 77 -9.00 5.10 -14.29
C PHE A 77 -9.85 6.35 -14.06
N THR A 78 -9.18 7.44 -13.65
CA THR A 78 -9.74 8.79 -13.68
C THR A 78 -8.90 9.67 -14.57
N ALA A 79 -9.55 10.61 -15.26
CA ALA A 79 -8.86 11.57 -16.10
C ALA A 79 -8.11 12.60 -15.24
N VAL A 80 -6.89 12.91 -15.63
CA VAL A 80 -6.18 14.09 -15.16
C VAL A 80 -6.41 15.19 -16.18
N SER A 81 -7.06 16.27 -15.76
CA SER A 81 -7.44 17.36 -16.66
C SER A 81 -6.89 18.70 -16.17
N ALA A 82 -6.45 19.51 -17.14
CA ALA A 82 -6.28 20.95 -16.98
C ALA A 82 -7.35 21.62 -17.86
N ASN A 83 -6.99 22.14 -19.03
CA ASN A 83 -7.99 22.59 -20.01
C ASN A 83 -8.45 21.45 -20.94
N GLN A 84 -7.76 20.34 -20.92
CA GLN A 84 -8.05 19.13 -21.69
C GLN A 84 -7.55 17.92 -20.91
N ILE A 85 -7.92 16.73 -21.34
CA ILE A 85 -7.42 15.50 -20.72
C ILE A 85 -5.93 15.34 -21.07
N VAL A 86 -5.06 15.39 -20.05
CA VAL A 86 -3.60 15.28 -20.21
C VAL A 86 -3.04 13.93 -19.76
N GLY A 87 -3.85 13.10 -19.13
CA GLY A 87 -3.43 11.78 -18.68
C GLY A 87 -4.49 11.05 -17.90
N VAL A 88 -4.13 9.92 -17.36
CA VAL A 88 -5.00 9.11 -16.52
C VAL A 88 -4.31 8.79 -15.19
N ARG A 89 -5.10 8.60 -14.16
CA ARG A 89 -4.64 8.17 -12.84
C ARG A 89 -5.40 6.92 -12.45
N VAL A 90 -4.68 5.94 -11.91
CA VAL A 90 -5.30 4.74 -11.36
C VAL A 90 -5.86 5.06 -9.97
N ARG A 91 -7.12 4.71 -9.74
CA ARG A 91 -7.76 4.78 -8.44
C ARG A 91 -8.05 3.38 -7.94
N PHE A 92 -7.93 3.22 -6.64
CA PHE A 92 -8.22 1.97 -5.95
C PHE A 92 -9.22 2.23 -4.83
N ASN A 93 -10.36 1.50 -4.86
CA ASN A 93 -11.32 1.45 -3.78
C ASN A 93 -11.22 0.08 -3.10
N PRO A 94 -10.78 0.01 -1.84
CA PRO A 94 -10.76 -1.24 -1.10
C PRO A 94 -12.16 -1.84 -0.98
N GLU A 95 -12.25 -3.15 -0.92
CA GLU A 95 -13.51 -3.83 -0.59
C GLU A 95 -13.92 -3.45 0.84
N THR A 96 -15.12 -2.91 0.99
CA THR A 96 -15.63 -2.45 2.28
C THR A 96 -16.80 -3.29 2.72
N HIS A 97 -16.93 -3.53 4.03
CA HIS A 97 -18.13 -4.08 4.63
C HIS A 97 -18.62 -3.14 5.73
N TYR A 98 -19.93 -3.22 6.00
CA TYR A 98 -20.53 -2.46 7.08
C TYR A 98 -20.70 -3.35 8.30
N GLU A 99 -20.18 -2.95 9.44
CA GLU A 99 -20.54 -3.60 10.69
C GLU A 99 -21.96 -3.18 11.10
N ARG A 100 -22.77 -4.19 11.45
CA ARG A 100 -24.10 -3.95 11.99
C ARG A 100 -23.99 -3.18 13.30
N GLY A 101 -24.48 -1.95 13.32
CA GLY A 101 -24.74 -1.20 14.56
C GLY A 101 -23.93 0.07 14.82
N GLY A 102 -23.08 0.53 13.91
CA GLY A 102 -22.23 1.65 14.22
C GLY A 102 -21.91 2.68 13.16
N GLY A 103 -22.35 2.52 11.93
CA GLY A 103 -22.10 3.51 10.87
C GLY A 103 -20.63 3.72 10.48
N SER A 104 -19.72 2.96 11.06
CA SER A 104 -18.31 3.01 10.72
C SER A 104 -18.02 2.10 9.53
N ARG A 105 -17.46 2.67 8.47
CA ARG A 105 -16.90 1.88 7.37
C ARG A 105 -15.62 1.23 7.85
N VAL A 106 -15.66 -0.07 8.08
CA VAL A 106 -14.42 -0.83 8.22
C VAL A 106 -13.90 -1.10 6.81
N ALA A 107 -12.75 -0.57 6.52
CA ALA A 107 -12.13 -0.77 5.23
C ALA A 107 -11.65 -2.21 5.09
N THR A 108 -12.06 -2.85 4.04
CA THR A 108 -11.42 -3.96 3.38
C THR A 108 -11.51 -5.32 4.03
N ARG A 109 -12.52 -6.03 3.64
CA ARG A 109 -12.60 -7.48 3.81
C ARG A 109 -11.40 -8.13 3.11
N GLY A 110 -10.58 -8.84 3.85
CA GLY A 110 -9.39 -9.51 3.33
C GLY A 110 -8.10 -8.70 3.40
N LEU A 111 -8.15 -7.36 3.33
CA LEU A 111 -6.97 -6.51 3.50
C LEU A 111 -6.84 -5.91 4.90
N THR A 112 -7.93 -5.81 5.66
CA THR A 112 -7.91 -5.22 7.00
C THR A 112 -8.68 -6.01 8.08
N ASP A 113 -9.07 -7.25 7.81
CA ASP A 113 -9.62 -8.12 8.86
C ASP A 113 -8.55 -8.57 9.87
N THR A 114 -7.28 -8.37 9.54
CA THR A 114 -6.18 -8.60 10.46
C THR A 114 -6.01 -7.36 11.35
N PRO A 115 -6.08 -7.50 12.68
CA PRO A 115 -5.84 -6.37 13.59
C PRO A 115 -4.44 -5.81 13.37
N ILE A 116 -4.36 -4.49 13.23
CA ILE A 116 -3.09 -3.80 13.03
C ILE A 116 -2.67 -3.18 14.37
N GLU A 117 -1.51 -3.61 14.88
CA GLU A 117 -0.87 -2.98 16.03
C GLU A 117 0.01 -1.83 15.55
N TRP A 118 -0.10 -0.69 16.21
CA TRP A 118 0.63 0.53 15.85
C TRP A 118 1.69 0.86 16.87
N GLU A 119 2.88 1.24 16.39
CA GLU A 119 4.00 1.69 17.21
C GLU A 119 4.58 2.99 16.64
N GLU A 120 5.02 3.89 17.53
CA GLU A 120 5.66 5.13 17.10
C GLU A 120 7.03 4.88 16.50
N TRP A 121 7.27 5.40 15.29
CA TRP A 121 8.52 5.22 14.56
C TRP A 121 9.60 6.17 15.09
N LYS A 122 10.69 5.60 15.57
CA LYS A 122 11.88 6.33 16.08
C LYS A 122 13.19 5.89 15.42
N GLY A 123 13.12 5.05 14.38
CA GLY A 123 14.29 4.37 13.82
C GLY A 123 15.22 5.24 12.99
N GLU A 124 14.71 6.26 12.29
CA GLU A 124 15.53 7.12 11.41
C GLU A 124 16.56 7.96 12.20
N GLU A 125 16.18 8.49 13.35
CA GLU A 125 17.07 9.29 14.18
C GLU A 125 18.27 8.48 14.69
N LYS A 126 18.06 7.22 15.04
CA LYS A 126 19.13 6.33 15.48
C LYS A 126 20.09 5.96 14.35
N LYS A 127 19.57 5.79 13.10
CA LYS A 127 20.40 5.49 11.93
C LYS A 127 21.27 6.67 11.52
N LYS A 128 20.74 7.90 11.55
CA LYS A 128 21.52 9.10 11.25
C LYS A 128 22.66 9.32 12.22
N LYS A 129 22.43 9.13 13.52
CA LYS A 129 23.47 9.23 14.55
C LYS A 129 24.56 8.18 14.38
N LYS A 130 24.21 6.95 14.05
CA LYS A 130 25.20 5.89 13.79
C LYS A 130 26.00 6.16 12.51
N GLY A 131 25.37 6.60 11.45
CA GLY A 131 26.05 6.92 10.19
C GLY A 131 27.05 8.08 10.33
N VAL A 132 26.67 9.13 11.03
CA VAL A 132 27.56 10.25 11.34
C VAL A 132 28.75 9.81 12.18
N GLY A 133 28.51 8.98 13.19
CA GLY A 133 29.60 8.44 14.03
C GLY A 133 30.58 7.56 13.25
N GLU A 134 30.08 6.72 12.38
CA GLU A 134 30.93 5.89 11.50
C GLU A 134 31.74 6.72 10.51
N VAL A 135 31.18 7.75 9.92
CA VAL A 135 31.88 8.66 9.00
C VAL A 135 33.00 9.41 9.73
N GLU A 136 32.78 9.88 10.95
CA GLU A 136 33.80 10.56 11.75
C GLU A 136 34.97 9.62 12.13
N ILE A 137 34.71 8.36 12.45
CA ILE A 137 35.71 7.34 12.77
C ILE A 137 36.57 7.01 11.55
N HIS A 138 35.96 6.93 10.35
CA HIS A 138 36.68 6.62 9.12
C HIS A 138 37.32 7.83 8.43
N GLY A 139 36.91 9.04 8.80
CA GLY A 139 37.48 10.29 8.27
C GLY A 139 38.77 10.73 8.94
N SER A 140 39.17 10.05 9.99
CA SER A 140 40.44 10.29 10.67
C SER A 140 41.51 9.31 10.21
#